data_a58a94ec04a3125c96001461605bd1d0
#
_entry.id   a58a94ec04a3125c96001461605bd1d0
#
_cell.length_a   1.000
_cell.length_b   1.000
_cell.length_c   1.000
_cell.angle_alpha   90.00
_cell.angle_beta   90.00
_cell.angle_gamma   90.00
#
_symmetry.space_group_name_H-M   'P 1'
#
loop_
_entity.id
_entity.type
_entity.pdbx_description
1 polymer ?
#
loop_
_entity_poly.entity_id
_entity_poly.type
_entity_poly.pdbx_seq_one_letter_code
_entity_poly.pdbx_strand_id
1 'polypeptide(L)'
;MKLLRYILFVIAVVSLQSGLAQRSDYQPEFTVGVKGGTTLSRVSFTPTVTQSLLLGYTGGGSVRYIEEKFFGLIAEINFTQCGWNETFEEDPYTYTHTLNYVTIPFLTHFFFGNRVVRGFVNAGPQIGLLLGDSYKSNFDIYNLPEFSQ
;
A
#
# COMPACT_ATOMS: atom_id res chain seq x y z
N MET A 1 18.01 13.27 27.23
CA MET A 1 17.80 12.14 28.17
C MET A 1 16.57 11.27 27.84
N LYS A 2 15.43 11.83 27.38
CA LYS A 2 14.23 11.03 27.04
C LYS A 2 14.46 10.12 25.80
N LEU A 3 15.08 10.65 24.74
CA LEU A 3 15.38 9.90 23.51
C LEU A 3 16.24 8.66 23.77
N LEU A 4 17.26 8.79 24.62
CA LEU A 4 18.13 7.68 25.00
C LEU A 4 17.37 6.56 25.73
N ARG A 5 16.36 6.89 26.53
CA ARG A 5 15.47 5.91 27.18
C ARG A 5 14.65 5.11 26.19
N TYR A 6 14.11 5.77 25.15
CA TYR A 6 13.35 5.08 24.11
C TYR A 6 14.25 4.17 23.26
N ILE A 7 15.46 4.62 22.93
CA ILE A 7 16.46 3.80 22.21
C ILE A 7 16.83 2.57 23.03
N LEU A 8 17.11 2.73 24.33
CA LEU A 8 17.41 1.61 25.23
C LEU A 8 16.23 0.66 25.38
N PHE A 9 15.00 1.18 25.43
CA PHE A 9 13.80 0.34 25.51
C PHE A 9 13.60 -0.48 24.24
N VAL A 10 13.79 0.13 23.06
CA VAL A 10 13.73 -0.58 21.77
C VAL A 10 14.81 -1.65 21.65
N ILE A 11 16.04 -1.36 22.07
CA ILE A 11 17.14 -2.33 22.09
C ILE A 11 16.83 -3.48 23.06
N ALA A 12 16.27 -3.20 24.24
CA ALA A 12 15.86 -4.22 25.19
C ALA A 12 14.74 -5.12 24.67
N VAL A 13 13.76 -4.57 23.97
CA VAL A 13 12.67 -5.34 23.34
C VAL A 13 13.21 -6.23 22.20
N VAL A 14 14.14 -5.73 21.40
CA VAL A 14 14.79 -6.51 20.33
C VAL A 14 15.67 -7.63 20.88
N SER A 15 16.36 -7.41 22.00
CA SER A 15 17.21 -8.42 22.64
C SER A 15 16.43 -9.52 23.38
N LEU A 16 15.20 -9.26 23.81
CA LEU A 16 14.32 -10.27 24.42
C LEU A 16 13.87 -11.36 23.42
N GLN A 17 13.92 -11.09 22.12
CA GLN A 17 13.52 -12.05 21.10
C GLN A 17 14.57 -13.16 20.87
N SER A 18 15.82 -12.95 21.24
CA SER A 18 16.90 -13.93 21.03
C SER A 18 16.80 -15.16 21.97
N GLY A 19 15.94 -15.12 22.97
CA GLY A 19 15.78 -16.22 23.94
C GLY A 19 14.73 -17.29 23.60
N LEU A 20 13.92 -17.07 22.55
CA LEU A 20 12.84 -17.99 22.18
C LEU A 20 13.17 -18.84 20.94
N ALA A 21 14.39 -18.80 20.45
CA ALA A 21 14.86 -19.68 19.36
C ALA A 21 14.99 -21.12 19.87
N GLN A 22 13.86 -21.75 20.19
CA GLN A 22 13.79 -23.21 20.27
C GLN A 22 14.02 -23.72 18.85
N ARG A 23 15.06 -24.54 18.68
CA ARG A 23 15.38 -25.26 17.46
C ARG A 23 14.11 -26.00 16.94
N SER A 24 13.38 -25.33 16.09
CA SER A 24 12.33 -25.97 15.32
C SER A 24 13.02 -26.73 14.17
N ASP A 25 12.63 -27.98 13.98
CA ASP A 25 13.05 -28.83 12.85
C ASP A 25 12.44 -28.33 11.51
N TYR A 26 12.07 -27.05 11.47
CA TYR A 26 11.51 -26.34 10.33
C TYR A 26 12.64 -25.72 9.50
N GLN A 27 12.70 -26.08 8.23
CA GLN A 27 13.65 -25.46 7.31
C GLN A 27 13.11 -24.12 6.84
N PRO A 28 13.91 -23.05 6.90
CA PRO A 28 13.52 -21.74 6.40
C PRO A 28 13.15 -21.81 4.92
N GLU A 29 12.05 -21.17 4.54
CA GLU A 29 11.58 -21.10 3.16
C GLU A 29 11.76 -19.67 2.62
N PHE A 30 12.47 -19.55 1.51
CA PHE A 30 12.63 -18.31 0.78
C PHE A 30 11.85 -18.38 -0.53
N THR A 31 10.93 -17.42 -0.73
CA THR A 31 10.08 -17.37 -1.92
C THR A 31 10.14 -16.00 -2.56
N VAL A 32 10.29 -15.99 -3.88
CA VAL A 32 10.17 -14.77 -4.69
C VAL A 32 8.91 -14.87 -5.53
N GLY A 33 8.14 -13.81 -5.61
CA GLY A 33 6.90 -13.75 -6.34
C GLY A 33 6.71 -12.45 -7.10
N VAL A 34 5.84 -12.50 -8.09
CA VAL A 34 5.33 -11.32 -8.80
C VAL A 34 3.83 -11.28 -8.66
N LYS A 35 3.28 -10.07 -8.64
CA LYS A 35 1.83 -9.85 -8.57
C LYS A 35 1.39 -8.75 -9.51
N GLY A 36 0.16 -8.82 -9.94
CA GLY A 36 -0.47 -7.80 -10.76
C GLY A 36 -1.98 -7.84 -10.58
N GLY A 37 -2.61 -6.70 -10.80
CA GLY A 37 -4.06 -6.59 -10.65
C GLY A 37 -4.58 -5.20 -11.05
N THR A 38 -5.84 -4.98 -10.77
CA THR A 38 -6.51 -3.70 -10.98
C THR A 38 -6.89 -3.07 -9.64
N THR A 39 -6.87 -1.74 -9.61
CA THR A 39 -7.34 -0.95 -8.47
C THR A 39 -8.59 -0.20 -8.85
N LEU A 40 -9.54 -0.10 -7.92
CA LEU A 40 -10.69 0.78 -8.02
C LEU A 40 -10.55 1.83 -6.93
N SER A 41 -10.41 3.08 -7.31
CA SER A 41 -10.18 4.17 -6.37
C SER A 41 -11.18 5.30 -6.55
N ARG A 42 -11.50 5.96 -5.45
CA ARG A 42 -12.18 7.25 -5.43
C ARG A 42 -11.74 8.03 -4.19
N VAL A 43 -11.87 9.33 -4.24
CA VAL A 43 -11.61 10.22 -3.10
C VAL A 43 -12.95 10.76 -2.59
N SER A 44 -13.09 10.92 -1.30
CA SER A 44 -14.26 11.59 -0.70
C SER A 44 -13.88 13.01 -0.31
N PHE A 45 -14.58 13.99 -0.85
CA PHE A 45 -14.38 15.40 -0.52
C PHE A 45 -15.50 15.94 0.38
N THR A 46 -15.19 17.02 1.09
CA THR A 46 -16.18 17.82 1.82
C THR A 46 -16.04 19.28 1.36
N PRO A 47 -17.05 19.87 0.70
CA PRO A 47 -18.39 19.34 0.39
C PRO A 47 -18.38 18.19 -0.61
N THR A 48 -19.45 17.39 -0.62
CA THR A 48 -19.56 16.18 -1.46
C THR A 48 -19.64 16.57 -2.94
N VAL A 49 -18.71 16.06 -3.74
CA VAL A 49 -18.72 16.16 -5.21
C VAL A 49 -19.06 14.79 -5.76
N THR A 50 -19.92 14.74 -6.79
CA THR A 50 -20.27 13.49 -7.46
C THR A 50 -19.03 12.92 -8.17
N GLN A 51 -18.60 11.75 -7.73
CA GLN A 51 -17.39 11.11 -8.23
C GLN A 51 -17.68 9.69 -8.69
N SER A 52 -17.02 9.32 -9.80
CA SER A 52 -16.99 7.95 -10.28
C SER A 52 -15.70 7.23 -9.83
N LEU A 53 -15.79 5.91 -9.77
CA LEU A 53 -14.63 5.07 -9.52
C LEU A 53 -13.65 5.16 -10.69
N LEU A 54 -12.38 5.40 -10.39
CA LEU A 54 -11.30 5.30 -11.37
C LEU A 54 -10.69 3.90 -11.32
N LEU A 55 -10.64 3.25 -12.47
CA LEU A 55 -9.92 2.00 -12.67
C LEU A 55 -8.44 2.30 -12.90
N GLY A 56 -7.58 1.76 -12.06
CA GLY A 56 -6.15 1.81 -12.19
C GLY A 56 -5.53 0.41 -12.23
N TYR A 57 -4.21 0.36 -12.31
CA TYR A 57 -3.44 -0.88 -12.35
C TYR A 57 -2.44 -0.91 -11.20
N THR A 58 -2.15 -2.13 -10.72
CA THR A 58 -1.09 -2.37 -9.75
C THR A 58 -0.26 -3.56 -10.18
N GLY A 59 1.03 -3.51 -9.90
CA GLY A 59 1.93 -4.60 -10.17
C GLY A 59 3.20 -4.48 -9.34
N GLY A 60 3.83 -5.61 -9.03
CA GLY A 60 5.02 -5.57 -8.21
C GLY A 60 5.68 -6.91 -8.00
N GLY A 61 6.78 -6.88 -7.28
CA GLY A 61 7.53 -8.05 -6.83
C GLY A 61 7.49 -8.18 -5.31
N SER A 62 7.63 -9.40 -4.84
CA SER A 62 7.67 -9.71 -3.41
C SER A 62 8.74 -10.74 -3.10
N VAL A 63 9.34 -10.58 -1.94
CA VAL A 63 10.24 -11.55 -1.33
C VAL A 63 9.65 -11.94 0.01
N ARG A 64 9.50 -13.22 0.23
CA ARG A 64 8.98 -13.79 1.47
C ARG A 64 10.00 -14.74 2.07
N TYR A 65 10.30 -14.53 3.33
CA TYR A 65 11.15 -15.39 4.13
C TYR A 65 10.34 -15.92 5.31
N ILE A 66 10.19 -17.23 5.38
CA ILE A 66 9.49 -17.91 6.47
C ILE A 66 10.54 -18.62 7.30
N GLU A 67 10.72 -18.21 8.55
CA GLU A 67 11.70 -18.76 9.47
C GLU A 67 11.10 -19.84 10.38
N GLU A 68 9.80 -19.71 10.72
CA GLU A 68 9.11 -20.61 11.65
C GLU A 68 7.72 -21.03 11.14
N LYS A 69 7.14 -22.02 11.78
CA LYS A 69 5.82 -22.58 11.41
C LYS A 69 4.65 -21.60 11.47
N PHE A 70 4.81 -20.44 12.10
CA PHE A 70 3.74 -19.46 12.31
C PHE A 70 4.15 -18.04 11.94
N PHE A 71 5.41 -17.81 11.57
CA PHE A 71 5.99 -16.49 11.38
C PHE A 71 6.85 -16.39 10.13
N GLY A 72 6.70 -15.32 9.40
CA GLY A 72 7.53 -14.95 8.27
C GLY A 72 7.63 -13.44 8.08
N LEU A 73 8.54 -13.03 7.22
CA LEU A 73 8.74 -11.66 6.79
C LEU A 73 8.47 -11.54 5.29
N ILE A 74 7.82 -10.47 4.89
CA ILE A 74 7.56 -10.14 3.49
C ILE A 74 8.07 -8.72 3.23
N ALA A 75 8.87 -8.57 2.19
CA ALA A 75 9.21 -7.27 1.62
C ALA A 75 8.71 -7.23 0.18
N GLU A 76 8.10 -6.11 -0.20
CA GLU A 76 7.56 -5.96 -1.55
C GLU A 76 7.97 -4.62 -2.14
N ILE A 77 7.93 -4.53 -3.45
CA ILE A 77 7.93 -3.29 -4.20
C ILE A 77 6.76 -3.31 -5.15
N ASN A 78 5.86 -2.34 -5.03
CA ASN A 78 4.64 -2.28 -5.80
C ASN A 78 4.53 -0.92 -6.50
N PHE A 79 4.23 -0.95 -7.79
CA PHE A 79 3.71 0.19 -8.53
C PHE A 79 2.19 0.15 -8.47
N THR A 80 1.56 1.28 -8.16
CA THR A 80 0.10 1.39 -8.08
C THR A 80 -0.35 2.70 -8.70
N GLN A 81 -1.29 2.58 -9.62
CA GLN A 81 -2.01 3.69 -10.20
C GLN A 81 -3.36 3.82 -9.54
N CYS A 82 -3.66 5.02 -9.03
CA CYS A 82 -4.96 5.34 -8.43
C CYS A 82 -5.35 6.78 -8.76
N GLY A 83 -6.56 7.18 -8.42
CA GLY A 83 -7.05 8.53 -8.69
C GLY A 83 -8.55 8.62 -8.54
N TRP A 84 -9.14 9.62 -9.21
CA TRP A 84 -10.58 9.84 -9.21
C TRP A 84 -11.04 10.51 -10.50
N ASN A 85 -12.32 10.32 -10.79
CA ASN A 85 -13.03 11.05 -11.85
C ASN A 85 -14.06 11.97 -11.21
N GLU A 86 -14.07 13.22 -11.62
CA GLU A 86 -15.12 14.19 -11.30
C GLU A 86 -16.03 14.36 -12.51
N THR A 87 -17.32 14.32 -12.26
CA THR A 87 -18.34 14.58 -13.27
C THR A 87 -19.23 15.70 -12.73
N PHE A 88 -19.32 16.77 -13.48
CA PHE A 88 -20.14 17.93 -13.12
C PHE A 88 -21.58 17.69 -13.62
N GLU A 89 -22.57 17.84 -12.71
CA GLU A 89 -23.98 17.49 -13.01
C GLU A 89 -24.65 18.43 -14.02
N GLU A 90 -24.18 19.67 -14.13
CA GLU A 90 -24.78 20.71 -14.99
C GLU A 90 -24.11 20.88 -16.34
N ASP A 91 -22.86 20.37 -16.52
CA ASP A 91 -22.08 20.53 -17.72
C ASP A 91 -21.41 19.21 -18.13
N PRO A 92 -21.19 18.95 -19.46
CA PRO A 92 -20.54 17.72 -19.95
C PRO A 92 -19.03 17.71 -19.69
N TYR A 93 -18.59 18.36 -18.62
CA TYR A 93 -17.18 18.43 -18.23
C TYR A 93 -16.76 17.25 -17.38
N THR A 94 -15.65 16.65 -17.74
CA THR A 94 -15.03 15.56 -17.00
C THR A 94 -13.59 15.91 -16.65
N TYR A 95 -13.23 15.69 -15.40
CA TYR A 95 -11.86 15.84 -14.90
C TYR A 95 -11.38 14.52 -14.31
N THR A 96 -10.30 13.99 -14.85
CA THR A 96 -9.67 12.76 -14.36
C THR A 96 -8.31 13.09 -13.79
N HIS A 97 -8.08 12.75 -12.54
CA HIS A 97 -6.77 12.85 -11.92
C HIS A 97 -6.22 11.47 -11.59
N THR A 98 -5.04 11.20 -12.11
CA THR A 98 -4.35 9.91 -11.96
C THR A 98 -3.05 10.13 -11.21
N LEU A 99 -2.84 9.34 -10.16
CA LEU A 99 -1.66 9.35 -9.30
C LEU A 99 -0.92 8.03 -9.44
N ASN A 100 0.38 8.09 -9.62
CA ASN A 100 1.24 6.94 -9.72
C ASN A 100 2.15 6.86 -8.49
N TYR A 101 2.04 5.76 -7.74
CA TYR A 101 2.81 5.52 -6.53
C TYR A 101 3.71 4.31 -6.67
N VAL A 102 4.89 4.39 -6.06
CA VAL A 102 5.65 3.19 -5.67
C VAL A 102 5.53 3.03 -4.18
N THR A 103 5.19 1.83 -3.74
CA THR A 103 5.08 1.48 -2.33
C THR A 103 6.00 0.32 -2.00
N ILE A 104 6.65 0.41 -0.84
CA ILE A 104 7.56 -0.60 -0.32
C ILE A 104 7.07 -1.01 1.08
N PRO A 105 6.16 -1.98 1.16
CA PRO A 105 5.72 -2.55 2.42
C PRO A 105 6.74 -3.53 2.98
N PHE A 106 6.93 -3.49 4.30
CA PHE A 106 7.66 -4.47 5.09
C PHE A 106 6.67 -5.10 6.05
N LEU A 107 6.29 -6.34 5.79
CA LEU A 107 5.19 -6.98 6.49
C LEU A 107 5.69 -8.18 7.28
N THR A 108 5.17 -8.32 8.47
CA THR A 108 5.22 -9.54 9.24
C THR A 108 4.06 -10.43 8.79
N HIS A 109 4.35 -11.67 8.50
CA HIS A 109 3.39 -12.68 8.04
C HIS A 109 3.14 -13.70 9.16
N PHE A 110 1.97 -13.63 9.75
CA PHE A 110 1.52 -14.61 10.75
C PHE A 110 0.55 -15.55 10.11
N PHE A 111 0.76 -16.87 10.27
CA PHE A 111 -0.20 -17.84 9.85
C PHE A 111 -0.62 -18.77 10.98
N PHE A 112 -1.87 -19.16 10.91
CA PHE A 112 -2.53 -20.01 11.90
C PHE A 112 -3.47 -20.97 11.19
N GLY A 113 -3.70 -22.11 11.80
CA GLY A 113 -4.64 -23.09 11.25
C GLY A 113 -4.09 -24.51 11.23
N ASN A 114 -4.82 -25.37 10.57
CA ASN A 114 -4.56 -26.79 10.46
C ASN A 114 -4.18 -27.17 9.02
N ARG A 115 -3.93 -28.50 8.79
CA ARG A 115 -3.63 -29.02 7.44
C ARG A 115 -4.72 -28.75 6.40
N VAL A 116 -5.96 -28.54 6.82
CA VAL A 116 -7.14 -28.37 5.95
C VAL A 116 -7.44 -26.89 5.69
N VAL A 117 -7.31 -26.04 6.73
CA VAL A 117 -7.58 -24.60 6.64
C VAL A 117 -6.41 -23.83 7.24
N ARG A 118 -5.85 -22.92 6.45
CA ARG A 118 -4.80 -21.99 6.89
C ARG A 118 -5.29 -20.55 6.69
N GLY A 119 -5.30 -19.78 7.77
CA GLY A 119 -5.48 -18.35 7.76
C GLY A 119 -4.15 -17.64 7.92
N PHE A 120 -4.06 -16.40 7.44
CA PHE A 120 -2.89 -15.57 7.65
C PHE A 120 -3.28 -14.11 7.87
N VAL A 121 -2.41 -13.39 8.56
CA VAL A 121 -2.51 -11.94 8.76
C VAL A 121 -1.16 -11.33 8.43
N ASN A 122 -1.17 -10.28 7.63
CA ASN A 122 0.00 -9.48 7.31
C ASN A 122 -0.14 -8.12 7.97
N ALA A 123 0.88 -7.69 8.72
CA ALA A 123 0.91 -6.39 9.36
C ALA A 123 2.33 -5.83 9.33
N GLY A 124 2.46 -4.52 9.09
CA GLY A 124 3.75 -3.85 9.09
C GLY A 124 3.72 -2.45 8.49
N PRO A 125 4.83 -1.74 8.56
CA PRO A 125 4.97 -0.42 7.98
C PRO A 125 5.06 -0.48 6.45
N GLN A 126 4.63 0.63 5.82
CA GLN A 126 4.76 0.82 4.38
C GLN A 126 5.32 2.22 4.12
N ILE A 127 6.25 2.30 3.19
CA ILE A 127 6.76 3.56 2.64
C ILE A 127 6.12 3.74 1.26
N GLY A 128 5.54 4.92 1.01
CA GLY A 128 4.96 5.27 -0.29
C GLY A 128 5.63 6.50 -0.88
N LEU A 129 5.96 6.43 -2.16
CA LEU A 129 6.55 7.53 -2.93
C LEU A 129 5.63 7.85 -4.11
N LEU A 130 5.20 9.10 -4.22
CA LEU A 130 4.50 9.59 -5.40
C LEU A 130 5.53 9.79 -6.52
N LEU A 131 5.40 9.06 -7.61
CA LEU A 131 6.27 9.19 -8.78
C LEU A 131 5.83 10.31 -9.72
N GLY A 132 4.54 10.56 -9.78
CA GLY A 132 3.97 11.58 -10.62
C GLY A 132 2.46 11.57 -10.61
N ASP A 133 1.91 12.68 -11.07
CA ASP A 133 0.49 12.86 -11.28
C ASP A 133 0.21 13.25 -12.73
N SER A 134 -0.97 12.92 -13.19
CA SER A 134 -1.45 13.29 -14.52
C SER A 134 -2.93 13.63 -14.43
N TYR A 135 -3.31 14.71 -15.08
CA TYR A 135 -4.70 15.11 -15.19
C TYR A 135 -5.13 15.17 -16.66
N LYS A 136 -6.38 14.82 -16.89
CA LYS A 136 -7.05 14.99 -18.18
C LYS A 136 -8.37 15.71 -17.95
N SER A 137 -8.57 16.81 -18.65
CA SER A 137 -9.84 17.52 -18.73
C SER A 137 -10.31 17.53 -20.19
N ASN A 138 -11.62 17.50 -20.41
CA ASN A 138 -12.21 17.70 -21.74
C ASN A 138 -12.56 19.16 -22.01
N PHE A 139 -12.13 20.07 -21.14
CA PHE A 139 -12.35 21.50 -21.24
C PHE A 139 -11.04 22.27 -21.02
N ASP A 140 -10.97 23.47 -21.60
CA ASP A 140 -9.82 24.34 -21.47
C ASP A 140 -10.05 25.25 -20.23
N ILE A 141 -9.26 25.02 -19.18
CA ILE A 141 -9.38 25.72 -17.88
C ILE A 141 -9.20 27.22 -18.02
N TYR A 142 -8.43 27.66 -19.04
CA TYR A 142 -8.15 29.08 -19.28
C TYR A 142 -9.28 29.83 -20.01
N ASN A 143 -10.26 29.12 -20.58
CA ASN A 143 -11.37 29.70 -21.34
C ASN A 143 -12.71 29.66 -20.60
N LEU A 144 -12.70 29.39 -19.30
CA LEU A 144 -13.91 29.48 -18.49
C LEU A 144 -14.31 30.98 -18.31
N PRO A 145 -15.58 31.33 -18.55
CA PRO A 145 -16.02 32.74 -18.51
C PRO A 145 -15.81 33.42 -17.15
N GLU A 146 -15.67 32.68 -16.08
CA GLU A 146 -15.45 33.24 -14.73
C GLU A 146 -14.00 33.68 -14.46
N PHE A 147 -13.04 33.29 -15.29
CA PHE A 147 -11.62 33.66 -15.13
C PHE A 147 -11.13 34.70 -16.15
N SER A 148 -12.03 35.27 -16.93
CA SER A 148 -11.69 36.28 -17.95
C SER A 148 -11.91 37.73 -17.50
N GLN A 149 -11.85 38.01 -16.19
CA GLN A 149 -11.90 39.38 -15.66
C GLN A 149 -10.55 39.80 -15.09
#